data_fe768489979adedf34f221293df61fca
#
_entry.id   fe768489979adedf34f221293df61fca
#
_cell.length_a   1.000
_cell.length_b   1.000
_cell.length_c   1.000
_cell.angle_alpha   90.00
_cell.angle_beta   90.00
_cell.angle_gamma   90.00
#
_symmetry.space_group_name_H-M   'P 1'
#
loop_
_entity.id
_entity.type
_entity.pdbx_description
1 polymer ?
#
loop_
_entity_poly.entity_id
_entity_poly.type
_entity_poly.pdbx_seq_one_letter_code
_entity_poly.pdbx_strand_id
1 'polypeptide(L)'
;MKTLSKLTAIATILFFVSCKQNPAEAPEHKAMVEKHQEMEASHEAMVKEHNTMKDDHQQMVSAHKNIENDSIHLLTEKNHTAILAKHGELIEAHKALIEKHAELETKHASGEITLEQMKTEHESMTSEHENMEKEHQEIASEHQRITEEDQKMMKEDEEKAAEVKPDQE
;
A
#
# COMPACT_ATOMS: atom_id res chain seq x y z
N MET A 1 -0.21 28.77 84.15
CA MET A 1 0.47 29.29 82.97
C MET A 1 0.42 28.21 81.93
N LYS A 2 -0.42 28.36 80.90
CA LYS A 2 -0.60 27.36 79.83
C LYS A 2 0.10 27.88 78.56
N THR A 3 1.19 27.29 78.19
CA THR A 3 1.94 27.59 76.97
C THR A 3 1.26 26.90 75.77
N LEU A 4 0.70 27.68 74.86
CA LEU A 4 0.06 27.21 73.63
C LEU A 4 1.17 27.04 72.56
N SER A 5 1.49 25.82 72.26
CA SER A 5 2.39 25.52 71.16
C SER A 5 1.65 25.61 69.77
N LYS A 6 2.06 26.57 68.96
CA LYS A 6 1.54 26.75 67.63
C LYS A 6 2.31 25.82 66.70
N LEU A 7 1.64 24.73 66.25
CA LEU A 7 2.12 23.88 65.19
C LEU A 7 1.86 24.56 63.85
N THR A 8 2.90 25.05 63.21
CA THR A 8 2.84 25.59 61.87
C THR A 8 2.95 24.43 60.88
N ALA A 9 1.83 24.01 60.27
CA ALA A 9 1.84 23.01 59.22
C ALA A 9 2.33 23.67 57.92
N ILE A 10 3.55 23.31 57.50
CA ILE A 10 4.08 23.68 56.19
C ILE A 10 3.50 22.69 55.17
N ALA A 11 2.50 23.16 54.41
CA ALA A 11 1.95 22.44 53.28
C ALA A 11 2.95 22.51 52.11
N THR A 12 3.74 21.48 51.93
CA THR A 12 4.62 21.32 50.78
C THR A 12 3.77 20.99 49.54
N ILE A 13 3.46 22.01 48.73
CA ILE A 13 2.80 21.82 47.43
C ILE A 13 3.84 21.22 46.51
N LEU A 14 3.78 19.92 46.33
CA LEU A 14 4.52 19.20 45.26
C LEU A 14 3.89 19.59 43.94
N PHE A 15 4.48 20.55 43.25
CA PHE A 15 4.21 20.78 41.85
C PHE A 15 4.74 19.57 41.07
N PHE A 16 3.86 18.66 40.75
CA PHE A 16 4.13 17.68 39.67
C PHE A 16 4.25 18.47 38.37
N VAL A 17 5.46 18.86 38.03
CA VAL A 17 5.80 19.25 36.65
C VAL A 17 5.68 17.96 35.85
N SER A 18 4.48 17.67 35.37
CA SER A 18 4.29 16.69 34.31
C SER A 18 5.01 17.26 33.08
N CYS A 19 6.26 16.87 32.89
CA CYS A 19 6.89 17.03 31.60
C CYS A 19 5.95 16.35 30.60
N LYS A 20 5.20 17.14 29.85
CA LYS A 20 4.51 16.61 28.65
C LYS A 20 5.60 16.16 27.70
N GLN A 21 5.98 14.90 27.79
CA GLN A 21 6.80 14.28 26.74
C GLN A 21 6.02 14.49 25.44
N ASN A 22 6.69 15.05 24.44
CA ASN A 22 6.11 15.17 23.12
C ASN A 22 5.80 13.75 22.61
N PRO A 23 4.53 13.42 22.35
CA PRO A 23 4.16 12.08 21.89
C PRO A 23 4.95 11.65 20.65
N ALA A 24 5.32 12.59 19.76
CA ALA A 24 6.11 12.34 18.57
C ALA A 24 7.55 11.84 18.86
N GLU A 25 8.06 12.03 20.09
CA GLU A 25 9.37 11.52 20.48
C GLU A 25 9.33 10.09 21.05
N ALA A 26 8.12 9.53 21.21
CA ALA A 26 7.95 8.17 21.70
C ALA A 26 8.58 7.16 20.74
N PRO A 27 9.28 6.12 21.25
CA PRO A 27 9.89 5.09 20.42
C PRO A 27 8.87 4.40 19.50
N GLU A 28 7.66 4.20 19.99
CA GLU A 28 6.55 3.60 19.26
C GLU A 28 6.14 4.45 18.04
N HIS A 29 6.11 5.77 18.18
CA HIS A 29 5.83 6.68 17.07
C HIS A 29 6.93 6.61 16.00
N LYS A 30 8.20 6.63 16.41
CA LYS A 30 9.34 6.53 15.47
C LYS A 30 9.32 5.23 14.67
N ALA A 31 9.03 4.11 15.35
CA ALA A 31 8.90 2.82 14.68
C ALA A 31 7.73 2.79 13.67
N MET A 32 6.64 3.50 13.96
CA MET A 32 5.50 3.60 13.05
C MET A 32 5.83 4.47 11.83
N VAL A 33 6.53 5.60 12.01
CA VAL A 33 7.00 6.45 10.91
C VAL A 33 7.94 5.67 9.98
N GLU A 34 8.87 4.87 10.53
CA GLU A 34 9.75 4.00 9.75
C GLU A 34 8.95 2.97 8.94
N LYS A 35 7.98 2.31 9.57
CA LYS A 35 7.10 1.35 8.89
C LYS A 35 6.25 2.02 7.79
N HIS A 36 5.79 3.24 8.00
CA HIS A 36 5.09 4.02 6.99
C HIS A 36 5.98 4.29 5.76
N GLN A 37 7.23 4.68 5.96
CA GLN A 37 8.19 4.91 4.88
C GLN A 37 8.48 3.62 4.09
N GLU A 38 8.59 2.48 4.77
CA GLU A 38 8.75 1.17 4.12
C GLU A 38 7.51 0.83 3.25
N MET A 39 6.31 1.11 3.75
CA MET A 39 5.07 0.90 3.02
C MET A 39 4.94 1.82 1.80
N GLU A 40 5.32 3.09 1.92
CA GLU A 40 5.36 4.04 0.82
C GLU A 40 6.29 3.57 -0.31
N ALA A 41 7.51 3.12 0.04
CA ALA A 41 8.46 2.56 -0.92
C ALA A 41 7.94 1.27 -1.59
N SER A 42 7.27 0.40 -0.84
CA SER A 42 6.62 -0.81 -1.36
C SER A 42 5.48 -0.46 -2.33
N HIS A 43 4.68 0.55 -1.98
CA HIS A 43 3.61 1.04 -2.85
C HIS A 43 4.15 1.63 -4.16
N GLU A 44 5.19 2.44 -4.12
CA GLU A 44 5.83 2.98 -5.33
C GLU A 44 6.35 1.87 -6.25
N ALA A 45 6.97 0.84 -5.69
CA ALA A 45 7.42 -0.32 -6.45
C ALA A 45 6.24 -1.05 -7.12
N MET A 46 5.13 -1.24 -6.41
CA MET A 46 3.91 -1.86 -6.91
C MET A 46 3.27 -1.04 -8.04
N VAL A 47 3.20 0.27 -7.91
CA VAL A 47 2.71 1.18 -8.96
C VAL A 47 3.53 1.01 -10.25
N LYS A 48 4.84 0.97 -10.12
CA LYS A 48 5.75 0.78 -11.28
C LYS A 48 5.54 -0.57 -11.94
N GLU A 49 5.45 -1.64 -11.16
CA GLU A 49 5.22 -2.99 -11.67
C GLU A 49 3.86 -3.09 -12.37
N HIS A 50 2.81 -2.54 -11.76
CA HIS A 50 1.48 -2.50 -12.35
C HIS A 50 1.45 -1.76 -13.69
N ASN A 51 2.11 -0.61 -13.80
CA ASN A 51 2.16 0.16 -15.04
C ASN A 51 2.91 -0.61 -16.13
N THR A 52 4.03 -1.25 -15.80
CA THR A 52 4.76 -2.11 -16.74
C THR A 52 3.87 -3.25 -17.24
N MET A 53 3.21 -3.95 -16.34
CA MET A 53 2.28 -5.04 -16.68
C MET A 53 1.15 -4.59 -17.59
N LYS A 54 0.55 -3.45 -17.29
CA LYS A 54 -0.52 -2.86 -18.10
C LYS A 54 -0.05 -2.54 -19.52
N ASP A 55 1.15 -1.97 -19.65
CA ASP A 55 1.74 -1.64 -20.95
C ASP A 55 2.06 -2.89 -21.75
N ASP A 56 2.64 -3.91 -21.13
CA ASP A 56 2.98 -5.20 -21.74
C ASP A 56 1.70 -5.93 -22.21
N HIS A 57 0.68 -5.99 -21.36
CA HIS A 57 -0.62 -6.58 -21.71
C HIS A 57 -1.27 -5.83 -22.89
N GLN A 58 -1.19 -4.49 -22.92
CA GLN A 58 -1.74 -3.70 -24.02
C GLN A 58 -1.00 -3.93 -25.35
N GLN A 59 0.31 -4.13 -25.29
CA GLN A 59 1.10 -4.51 -26.47
C GLN A 59 0.70 -5.89 -26.98
N MET A 60 0.56 -6.88 -26.10
CA MET A 60 0.10 -8.23 -26.44
C MET A 60 -1.28 -8.19 -27.10
N VAL A 61 -2.27 -7.52 -26.49
CA VAL A 61 -3.63 -7.34 -27.07
C VAL A 61 -3.57 -6.70 -28.46
N SER A 62 -2.67 -5.73 -28.65
CA SER A 62 -2.51 -5.05 -29.94
C SER A 62 -1.89 -5.95 -31.01
N ALA A 63 -0.95 -6.79 -30.65
CA ALA A 63 -0.37 -7.80 -31.54
C ALA A 63 -1.40 -8.87 -31.92
N HIS A 64 -2.18 -9.32 -30.98
CA HIS A 64 -3.20 -10.36 -31.14
C HIS A 64 -4.35 -9.94 -32.06
N LYS A 65 -4.70 -8.66 -32.13
CA LYS A 65 -5.78 -8.14 -33.01
C LYS A 65 -5.62 -8.49 -34.48
N ASN A 66 -4.43 -8.82 -34.92
CA ASN A 66 -4.13 -9.15 -36.32
C ASN A 66 -4.15 -10.66 -36.59
N ILE A 67 -4.41 -11.49 -35.57
CA ILE A 67 -4.45 -12.94 -35.66
C ILE A 67 -5.91 -13.38 -35.59
N GLU A 68 -6.36 -14.19 -36.53
CA GLU A 68 -7.78 -14.55 -36.71
C GLU A 68 -8.32 -15.35 -35.51
N ASN A 69 -9.34 -14.81 -34.86
CA ASN A 69 -10.43 -15.46 -34.12
C ASN A 69 -10.05 -16.64 -33.19
N ASP A 70 -9.26 -16.38 -32.17
CA ASP A 70 -9.24 -17.29 -31.02
C ASP A 70 -10.15 -16.73 -29.90
N SER A 71 -11.36 -17.26 -29.80
CA SER A 71 -12.37 -16.81 -28.82
C SER A 71 -11.91 -17.04 -27.37
N ILE A 72 -11.00 -17.97 -27.13
CA ILE A 72 -10.45 -18.28 -25.82
C ILE A 72 -9.44 -17.20 -25.43
N HIS A 73 -8.53 -16.83 -26.32
CA HIS A 73 -7.57 -15.74 -26.10
C HIS A 73 -8.29 -14.41 -25.85
N LEU A 74 -9.28 -14.05 -26.68
CA LEU A 74 -10.06 -12.84 -26.48
C LEU A 74 -10.79 -12.78 -25.13
N LEU A 75 -11.26 -13.92 -24.61
CA LEU A 75 -11.86 -13.98 -23.30
C LEU A 75 -10.82 -13.78 -22.19
N THR A 76 -9.65 -14.39 -22.33
CA THR A 76 -8.53 -14.24 -21.39
C THR A 76 -8.03 -12.80 -21.35
N GLU A 77 -7.80 -12.17 -22.50
CA GLU A 77 -7.43 -10.74 -22.60
C GLU A 77 -8.44 -9.83 -21.90
N LYS A 78 -9.73 -10.08 -22.11
CA LYS A 78 -10.79 -9.32 -21.44
C LYS A 78 -10.74 -9.49 -19.92
N ASN A 79 -10.48 -10.69 -19.43
CA ASN A 79 -10.36 -10.97 -18.00
C ASN A 79 -9.11 -10.29 -17.43
N HIS A 80 -7.96 -10.35 -18.10
CA HIS A 80 -6.74 -9.67 -17.69
C HIS A 80 -6.94 -8.16 -17.61
N THR A 81 -7.56 -7.57 -18.64
CA THR A 81 -7.90 -6.13 -18.65
C THR A 81 -8.76 -5.75 -17.44
N ALA A 82 -9.75 -6.57 -17.09
CA ALA A 82 -10.62 -6.30 -15.93
C ALA A 82 -9.87 -6.42 -14.60
N ILE A 83 -8.97 -7.39 -14.45
CA ILE A 83 -8.12 -7.57 -13.27
C ILE A 83 -7.17 -6.37 -13.12
N LEU A 84 -6.48 -5.98 -14.19
CA LEU A 84 -5.58 -4.84 -14.19
C LEU A 84 -6.30 -3.52 -13.87
N ALA A 85 -7.52 -3.33 -14.34
CA ALA A 85 -8.33 -2.18 -13.97
C ALA A 85 -8.67 -2.15 -12.48
N LYS A 86 -9.06 -3.30 -11.91
CA LYS A 86 -9.32 -3.45 -10.47
C LYS A 86 -8.07 -3.17 -9.63
N HIS A 87 -6.90 -3.66 -10.06
CA HIS A 87 -5.63 -3.38 -9.40
C HIS A 87 -5.32 -1.87 -9.41
N GLY A 88 -5.58 -1.18 -10.53
CA GLY A 88 -5.43 0.27 -10.61
C GLY A 88 -6.29 1.00 -9.57
N GLU A 89 -7.54 0.57 -9.37
CA GLU A 89 -8.43 1.14 -8.34
C GLU A 89 -7.89 0.92 -6.91
N LEU A 90 -7.36 -0.28 -6.61
CA LEU A 90 -6.74 -0.57 -5.32
C LEU A 90 -5.48 0.27 -5.08
N ILE A 91 -4.63 0.41 -6.08
CA ILE A 91 -3.42 1.23 -6.01
C ILE A 91 -3.75 2.69 -5.69
N GLU A 92 -4.77 3.26 -6.32
CA GLU A 92 -5.22 4.63 -6.01
C GLU A 92 -5.82 4.74 -4.60
N ALA A 93 -6.55 3.73 -4.13
CA ALA A 93 -7.05 3.68 -2.77
C ALA A 93 -5.92 3.63 -1.73
N HIS A 94 -4.88 2.84 -2.00
CA HIS A 94 -3.68 2.77 -1.14
C HIS A 94 -2.93 4.10 -1.10
N LYS A 95 -2.80 4.78 -2.24
CA LYS A 95 -2.18 6.10 -2.31
C LYS A 95 -2.92 7.10 -1.41
N ALA A 96 -4.25 7.15 -1.49
CA ALA A 96 -5.06 8.02 -0.65
C ALA A 96 -4.91 7.70 0.84
N LEU A 97 -4.73 6.43 1.19
CA LEU A 97 -4.47 5.99 2.56
C LEU A 97 -3.10 6.45 3.06
N ILE A 98 -2.06 6.31 2.25
CA ILE A 98 -0.70 6.78 2.55
C ILE A 98 -0.69 8.30 2.78
N GLU A 99 -1.36 9.07 1.93
CA GLU A 99 -1.51 10.53 2.07
C GLU A 99 -2.21 10.90 3.39
N LYS A 100 -3.29 10.19 3.74
CA LYS A 100 -3.99 10.37 5.03
C LYS A 100 -3.07 10.09 6.23
N HIS A 101 -2.24 9.04 6.15
CA HIS A 101 -1.29 8.71 7.22
C HIS A 101 -0.22 9.79 7.37
N ALA A 102 0.31 10.35 6.27
CA ALA A 102 1.27 11.45 6.31
C ALA A 102 0.68 12.71 6.96
N GLU A 103 -0.61 13.01 6.74
CA GLU A 103 -1.32 14.09 7.42
C GLU A 103 -1.43 13.84 8.94
N LEU A 104 -1.73 12.60 9.35
CA LEU A 104 -1.79 12.21 10.76
C LEU A 104 -0.44 12.36 11.44
N GLU A 105 0.65 11.91 10.83
CA GLU A 105 2.01 12.07 11.34
C GLU A 105 2.37 13.54 11.54
N THR A 106 1.94 14.42 10.63
CA THR A 106 2.13 15.86 10.77
C THR A 106 1.41 16.41 12.01
N LYS A 107 0.19 15.97 12.28
CA LYS A 107 -0.56 16.32 13.49
C LYS A 107 0.09 15.78 14.76
N HIS A 108 0.64 14.57 14.71
CA HIS A 108 1.40 13.99 15.82
C HIS A 108 2.63 14.85 16.15
N ALA A 109 3.38 15.27 15.12
CA ALA A 109 4.55 16.12 15.27
C ALA A 109 4.23 17.50 15.85
N SER A 110 3.08 18.07 15.53
CA SER A 110 2.65 19.38 16.04
C SER A 110 2.26 19.36 17.52
N GLY A 111 2.02 18.19 18.11
CA GLY A 111 1.57 18.00 19.48
C GLY A 111 0.10 18.41 19.71
N GLU A 112 -0.69 18.52 18.67
CA GLU A 112 -2.11 18.87 18.73
C GLU A 112 -2.99 17.76 19.31
N ILE A 113 -2.46 16.52 19.34
CA ILE A 113 -3.18 15.35 19.83
C ILE A 113 -2.60 14.81 21.13
N THR A 114 -3.43 14.10 21.88
CA THR A 114 -3.01 13.40 23.10
C THR A 114 -2.30 12.08 22.77
N LEU A 115 -1.49 11.57 23.70
CA LEU A 115 -0.85 10.26 23.55
C LEU A 115 -1.87 9.13 23.33
N GLU A 116 -3.04 9.20 23.95
CA GLU A 116 -4.10 8.19 23.80
C GLU A 116 -4.70 8.22 22.40
N GLN A 117 -4.97 9.39 21.86
CA GLN A 117 -5.44 9.56 20.49
C GLN A 117 -4.41 9.03 19.49
N MET A 118 -3.13 9.40 19.68
CA MET A 118 -2.03 8.90 18.85
C MET A 118 -1.98 7.37 18.83
N LYS A 119 -2.07 6.71 19.99
CA LYS A 119 -2.07 5.23 20.05
C LYS A 119 -3.21 4.61 19.26
N THR A 120 -4.42 5.14 19.42
CA THR A 120 -5.60 4.65 18.69
C THR A 120 -5.46 4.82 17.18
N GLU A 121 -4.92 5.96 16.74
CA GLU A 121 -4.66 6.22 15.32
C GLU A 121 -3.58 5.28 14.77
N HIS A 122 -2.50 5.02 15.52
CA HIS A 122 -1.45 4.08 15.13
C HIS A 122 -1.95 2.63 15.05
N GLU A 123 -2.83 2.20 15.94
CA GLU A 123 -3.45 0.87 15.88
C GLU A 123 -4.28 0.72 14.59
N SER A 124 -5.05 1.76 14.22
CA SER A 124 -5.79 1.79 12.95
C SER A 124 -4.86 1.74 11.74
N MET A 125 -3.82 2.60 11.73
CA MET A 125 -2.82 2.64 10.66
C MET A 125 -2.11 1.29 10.50
N THR A 126 -1.75 0.63 11.59
CA THR A 126 -1.11 -0.69 11.53
C THR A 126 -2.01 -1.71 10.84
N SER A 127 -3.31 -1.76 11.21
CA SER A 127 -4.26 -2.67 10.58
C SER A 127 -4.48 -2.34 9.09
N GLU A 128 -4.55 -1.06 8.75
CA GLU A 128 -4.68 -0.60 7.36
C GLU A 128 -3.44 -0.99 6.53
N HIS A 129 -2.23 -0.87 7.10
CA HIS A 129 -0.98 -1.29 6.45
C HIS A 129 -0.90 -2.82 6.25
N GLU A 130 -1.30 -3.61 7.24
CA GLU A 130 -1.31 -5.08 7.11
C GLU A 130 -2.27 -5.54 6.00
N ASN A 131 -3.42 -4.89 5.87
CA ASN A 131 -4.35 -5.16 4.78
C ASN A 131 -3.78 -4.76 3.42
N MET A 132 -3.17 -3.59 3.33
CA MET A 132 -2.52 -3.10 2.11
C MET A 132 -1.38 -4.02 1.66
N GLU A 133 -0.53 -4.47 2.58
CA GLU A 133 0.55 -5.42 2.28
C GLU A 133 0.01 -6.73 1.71
N LYS A 134 -1.08 -7.25 2.28
CA LYS A 134 -1.75 -8.45 1.78
C LYS A 134 -2.30 -8.24 0.37
N GLU A 135 -2.98 -7.12 0.13
CA GLU A 135 -3.53 -6.78 -1.19
C GLU A 135 -2.40 -6.61 -2.23
N HIS A 136 -1.25 -6.03 -1.86
CA HIS A 136 -0.08 -5.96 -2.72
C HIS A 136 0.46 -7.34 -3.11
N GLN A 137 0.50 -8.29 -2.16
CA GLN A 137 0.92 -9.67 -2.44
C GLN A 137 -0.05 -10.39 -3.39
N GLU A 138 -1.35 -10.17 -3.23
CA GLU A 138 -2.37 -10.70 -4.12
C GLU A 138 -2.22 -10.12 -5.54
N ILE A 139 -2.05 -8.80 -5.67
CA ILE A 139 -1.80 -8.10 -6.94
C ILE A 139 -0.54 -8.65 -7.62
N ALA A 140 0.57 -8.78 -6.91
CA ALA A 140 1.83 -9.31 -7.48
C ALA A 140 1.65 -10.75 -8.00
N SER A 141 0.93 -11.60 -7.27
CA SER A 141 0.63 -12.97 -7.69
C SER A 141 -0.26 -13.01 -8.94
N GLU A 142 -1.27 -12.14 -9.02
CA GLU A 142 -2.13 -12.03 -10.20
C GLU A 142 -1.37 -11.47 -11.41
N HIS A 143 -0.48 -10.50 -11.21
CA HIS A 143 0.40 -9.98 -12.27
C HIS A 143 1.31 -11.08 -12.85
N GLN A 144 1.93 -11.90 -12.00
CA GLN A 144 2.74 -13.00 -12.46
C GLN A 144 1.91 -13.98 -13.31
N ARG A 145 0.71 -14.34 -12.86
CA ARG A 145 -0.19 -15.23 -13.61
C ARG A 145 -0.57 -14.63 -14.97
N ILE A 146 -0.92 -13.35 -15.01
CA ILE A 146 -1.24 -12.65 -16.28
C ILE A 146 -0.05 -12.71 -17.23
N THR A 147 1.17 -12.43 -16.76
CA THR A 147 2.38 -12.49 -17.57
C THR A 147 2.59 -13.89 -18.18
N GLU A 148 2.42 -14.94 -17.37
CA GLU A 148 2.60 -16.32 -17.83
C GLU A 148 1.53 -16.71 -18.88
N GLU A 149 0.28 -16.31 -18.67
CA GLU A 149 -0.82 -16.57 -19.60
C GLU A 149 -0.64 -15.79 -20.92
N ASP A 150 -0.25 -14.52 -20.86
CA ASP A 150 0.02 -13.68 -22.03
C ASP A 150 1.20 -14.23 -22.86
N GLN A 151 2.30 -14.64 -22.21
CA GLN A 151 3.43 -15.27 -22.89
C GLN A 151 3.05 -16.59 -23.57
N LYS A 152 2.19 -17.38 -22.94
CA LYS A 152 1.68 -18.62 -23.51
C LYS A 152 0.83 -18.34 -24.74
N MET A 153 -0.09 -17.37 -24.69
CA MET A 153 -0.92 -16.98 -25.82
C MET A 153 -0.08 -16.50 -27.00
N MET A 154 0.90 -15.64 -26.77
CA MET A 154 1.81 -15.17 -27.83
C MET A 154 2.55 -16.31 -28.49
N LYS A 155 3.03 -17.30 -27.72
CA LYS A 155 3.71 -18.48 -28.28
C LYS A 155 2.78 -19.35 -29.13
N GLU A 156 1.55 -19.57 -28.67
CA GLU A 156 0.55 -20.32 -29.44
C GLU A 156 0.21 -19.61 -30.77
N ASP A 157 0.18 -18.29 -30.79
CA ASP A 157 -0.05 -17.47 -31.97
C ASP A 157 1.13 -17.56 -32.96
N GLU A 158 2.37 -17.51 -32.45
CA GLU A 158 3.58 -17.70 -33.27
C GLU A 158 3.60 -19.10 -33.93
N GLU A 159 3.25 -20.14 -33.19
CA GLU A 159 3.17 -21.53 -33.70
C GLU A 159 2.10 -21.65 -34.81
N LYS A 160 0.89 -21.09 -34.58
CA LYS A 160 -0.18 -21.05 -35.58
C LYS A 160 0.22 -20.29 -36.84
N ALA A 161 0.89 -19.14 -36.69
CA ALA A 161 1.37 -18.34 -37.81
C ALA A 161 2.47 -19.04 -38.62
N ALA A 162 3.28 -19.87 -37.99
CA ALA A 162 4.29 -20.68 -38.68
C ALA A 162 3.68 -21.84 -39.49
N GLU A 163 2.61 -22.46 -38.99
CA GLU A 163 1.89 -23.53 -39.68
C GLU A 163 1.13 -23.04 -40.92
N VAL A 164 0.68 -21.78 -40.94
CA VAL A 164 -0.09 -21.19 -42.05
C VAL A 164 0.79 -20.77 -43.25
N LYS A 165 2.14 -20.76 -43.12
CA LYS A 165 3.05 -20.53 -44.24
C LYS A 165 3.31 -21.85 -44.97
N PRO A 166 2.53 -22.25 -46.01
CA PRO A 166 2.87 -23.37 -46.87
C PRO A 166 4.11 -22.98 -47.67
N ASP A 167 4.97 -23.99 -47.89
CA ASP A 167 6.14 -23.95 -48.76
C ASP A 167 5.82 -23.22 -50.08
N GLN A 168 6.27 -21.99 -50.20
CA GLN A 168 6.37 -21.31 -51.48
C GLN A 168 7.76 -21.62 -52.01
N GLU A 169 7.91 -22.78 -52.62
CA GLU A 169 8.93 -23.07 -53.65
C GLU A 169 8.33 -23.04 -55.05
#